data_5b660e66f4e245943eeabc206b1696c7
#
_entry.id   5b660e66f4e245943eeabc206b1696c7
#
_cell.length_a   1.000
_cell.length_b   1.000
_cell.length_c   1.000
_cell.angle_alpha   90.00
_cell.angle_beta   90.00
_cell.angle_gamma   90.00
#
_symmetry.space_group_name_H-M   'P 1'
#
loop_
_entity.id
_entity.type
_entity.pdbx_description
1 polymer ?
#
loop_
_entity_poly.entity_id
_entity_poly.type
_entity_poly.pdbx_seq_one_letter_code
_entity_poly.pdbx_strand_id
1 'polypeptide(L)'
;MPELTLASFNTHAGLQARRHGVCEPYDLEAVLLGMEADVIVVQESWTPDGDTPAVRRVADATGAQLFELPFGRARLDPWPHVPRDGNGAGTVGLAIISRVPAELQGRLSVGMVARDPTPERGGLHLLLDVGGTPVDLVGVHLTSRLPYGPPIQLRRLHRQLPDDGRPAILAGDCNFWGPGVQTFFPGWKRTVRGRTWPASRPHSQIDHILVRNGIVSVSAGVLPAVGSDHRPVRATLRLS
;
A
#
# COMPACT_ATOMS: atom_id res chain seq x y z
N MET A 1 21.25 15.22 6.98
CA MET A 1 20.68 14.34 5.95
C MET A 1 19.17 14.30 6.16
N PRO A 2 18.36 14.53 5.14
CA PRO A 2 16.92 14.51 5.29
C PRO A 2 16.41 13.11 5.68
N GLU A 3 15.31 13.09 6.45
CA GLU A 3 14.64 11.86 6.86
C GLU A 3 13.19 11.88 6.37
N LEU A 4 12.65 10.70 6.12
CA LEU A 4 11.27 10.47 5.72
C LEU A 4 10.69 9.33 6.54
N THR A 5 9.55 9.56 7.19
CA THR A 5 8.78 8.49 7.83
C THR A 5 7.67 8.04 6.89
N LEU A 6 7.72 6.77 6.50
CA LEU A 6 6.75 6.17 5.57
C LEU A 6 6.03 5.00 6.23
N ALA A 7 4.71 4.96 6.07
CA ALA A 7 3.87 3.84 6.46
C ALA A 7 3.20 3.19 5.25
N SER A 8 2.91 1.90 5.35
CA SER A 8 2.08 1.18 4.38
C SER A 8 1.06 0.32 5.13
N PHE A 9 -0.19 0.38 4.68
CA PHE A 9 -1.29 -0.28 5.36
C PHE A 9 -2.41 -0.72 4.42
N ASN A 10 -2.66 -2.03 4.36
CA ASN A 10 -3.87 -2.56 3.76
C ASN A 10 -5.02 -2.41 4.77
N THR A 11 -6.01 -1.58 4.43
CA THR A 11 -7.07 -1.14 5.34
C THR A 11 -8.28 -2.07 5.38
N HIS A 12 -8.33 -3.10 4.53
CA HIS A 12 -9.49 -3.97 4.39
C HIS A 12 -10.80 -3.15 4.22
N ALA A 13 -10.75 -2.11 3.37
CA ALA A 13 -11.83 -1.17 3.13
C ALA A 13 -12.37 -0.45 4.39
N GLY A 14 -11.60 -0.33 5.46
CA GLY A 14 -12.04 0.25 6.73
C GLY A 14 -12.89 -0.69 7.60
N LEU A 15 -12.90 -1.99 7.30
CA LEU A 15 -13.70 -2.98 8.01
C LEU A 15 -12.85 -3.89 8.88
N GLN A 16 -13.40 -4.26 10.05
CA GLN A 16 -12.76 -5.21 10.95
C GLN A 16 -12.68 -6.60 10.33
N ALA A 17 -11.52 -7.26 10.51
CA ALA A 17 -11.35 -8.64 10.14
C ALA A 17 -12.10 -9.57 11.10
N ARG A 18 -13.22 -10.15 10.69
CA ARG A 18 -13.95 -11.18 11.45
C ARG A 18 -13.89 -12.53 10.76
N ARG A 19 -13.83 -13.59 11.54
CA ARG A 19 -13.83 -14.96 11.01
C ARG A 19 -15.17 -15.38 10.42
N HIS A 20 -16.30 -14.84 10.94
CA HIS A 20 -17.67 -15.16 10.51
C HIS A 20 -18.57 -13.94 10.71
N GLY A 21 -19.47 -13.68 9.76
CA GLY A 21 -20.50 -12.65 9.85
C GLY A 21 -20.15 -11.34 9.15
N VAL A 22 -20.97 -10.33 9.38
CA VAL A 22 -20.80 -8.97 8.80
C VAL A 22 -19.58 -8.30 9.42
N CYS A 23 -18.76 -7.67 8.58
CA CYS A 23 -17.65 -6.87 9.04
C CYS A 23 -18.15 -5.51 9.56
N GLU A 24 -17.67 -5.10 10.73
CA GLU A 24 -17.99 -3.78 11.30
C GLU A 24 -16.88 -2.79 10.91
N PRO A 25 -17.21 -1.49 10.68
CA PRO A 25 -16.22 -0.48 10.46
C PRO A 25 -15.37 -0.25 11.72
N TYR A 26 -14.13 0.18 11.53
CA TYR A 26 -13.27 0.71 12.59
C TYR A 26 -12.90 2.16 12.25
N ASP A 27 -12.41 2.90 13.23
CA ASP A 27 -12.00 4.29 13.06
C ASP A 27 -10.70 4.38 12.23
N LEU A 28 -10.85 4.27 10.90
CA LEU A 28 -9.74 4.32 9.95
C LEU A 28 -9.02 5.67 9.97
N GLU A 29 -9.75 6.77 10.18
CA GLU A 29 -9.15 8.11 10.22
C GLU A 29 -8.20 8.25 11.41
N ALA A 30 -8.66 7.89 12.61
CA ALA A 30 -7.81 7.90 13.79
C ALA A 30 -6.58 6.98 13.63
N VAL A 31 -6.76 5.82 12.99
CA VAL A 31 -5.66 4.89 12.69
C VAL A 31 -4.64 5.52 11.75
N LEU A 32 -5.06 6.13 10.64
CA LEU A 32 -4.17 6.75 9.66
C LEU A 32 -3.43 7.95 10.26
N LEU A 33 -4.12 8.80 11.03
CA LEU A 33 -3.52 9.93 11.75
C LEU A 33 -2.49 9.45 12.79
N GLY A 34 -2.82 8.40 13.53
CA GLY A 34 -1.95 7.81 14.55
C GLY A 34 -0.70 7.09 14.00
N MET A 35 -0.57 6.92 12.70
CA MET A 35 0.66 6.37 12.10
C MET A 35 1.85 7.33 12.15
N GLU A 36 1.61 8.64 12.36
CA GLU A 36 2.66 9.66 12.48
C GLU A 36 3.70 9.56 11.35
N ALA A 37 3.23 9.41 10.11
CA ALA A 37 4.08 9.25 8.94
C ALA A 37 3.96 10.46 7.99
N ASP A 38 5.05 10.82 7.33
CA ASP A 38 5.08 11.86 6.31
C ASP A 38 4.36 11.40 5.04
N VAL A 39 4.44 10.10 4.76
CA VAL A 39 3.77 9.47 3.61
C VAL A 39 3.12 8.16 4.05
N ILE A 40 1.87 7.94 3.63
CA ILE A 40 1.12 6.72 3.90
C ILE A 40 0.64 6.11 2.59
N VAL A 41 1.03 4.87 2.32
CA VAL A 41 0.53 4.06 1.19
C VAL A 41 -0.61 3.18 1.69
N VAL A 42 -1.82 3.41 1.19
CA VAL A 42 -3.07 2.80 1.67
C VAL A 42 -3.62 1.83 0.63
N GLN A 43 -3.59 0.54 0.90
CA GLN A 43 -4.21 -0.48 0.06
C GLN A 43 -5.64 -0.76 0.53
N GLU A 44 -6.47 -1.24 -0.38
CA GLU A 44 -7.92 -1.42 -0.19
C GLU A 44 -8.61 -0.14 0.31
N SER A 45 -8.12 1.01 -0.16
CA SER A 45 -8.76 2.30 0.10
C SER A 45 -10.20 2.28 -0.43
N TRP A 46 -11.16 2.53 0.46
CA TRP A 46 -12.58 2.55 0.13
C TRP A 46 -13.06 3.97 -0.17
N THR A 47 -13.69 4.13 -1.32
CA THR A 47 -14.38 5.37 -1.72
C THR A 47 -15.86 5.05 -1.89
N PRO A 48 -16.73 5.41 -0.93
CA PRO A 48 -18.17 5.19 -1.01
C PRO A 48 -18.81 6.10 -2.05
N ASP A 49 -19.96 5.66 -2.61
CA ASP A 49 -20.76 6.52 -3.45
C ASP A 49 -21.44 7.61 -2.63
N GLY A 50 -21.29 8.86 -3.05
CA GLY A 50 -21.97 9.99 -2.43
C GLY A 50 -21.43 10.44 -1.06
N ASP A 51 -20.29 9.88 -0.62
CA ASP A 51 -19.65 10.30 0.62
C ASP A 51 -18.13 10.47 0.44
N THR A 52 -17.53 11.26 1.34
CA THR A 52 -16.09 11.54 1.31
C THR A 52 -15.31 10.34 1.88
N PRO A 53 -14.31 9.78 1.16
CA PRO A 53 -13.52 8.67 1.68
C PRO A 53 -12.63 9.10 2.86
N ALA A 54 -12.37 8.18 3.80
CA ALA A 54 -11.53 8.43 4.97
C ALA A 54 -10.13 8.98 4.60
N VAL A 55 -9.52 8.48 3.52
CA VAL A 55 -8.21 8.97 3.04
C VAL A 55 -8.25 10.45 2.63
N ARG A 56 -9.38 10.93 2.07
CA ARG A 56 -9.57 12.34 1.72
C ARG A 56 -9.72 13.19 2.98
N ARG A 57 -10.55 12.76 3.95
CA ARG A 57 -10.71 13.48 5.22
C ARG A 57 -9.39 13.60 5.97
N VAL A 58 -8.56 12.55 5.98
CA VAL A 58 -7.21 12.59 6.57
C VAL A 58 -6.30 13.54 5.80
N ALA A 59 -6.30 13.51 4.46
CA ALA A 59 -5.50 14.43 3.65
C ALA A 59 -5.88 15.89 3.91
N ASP A 60 -7.18 16.21 3.91
CA ASP A 60 -7.69 17.55 4.14
C ASP A 60 -7.36 18.02 5.57
N ALA A 61 -7.55 17.18 6.59
CA ALA A 61 -7.25 17.51 7.99
C ALA A 61 -5.75 17.76 8.25
N THR A 62 -4.87 17.20 7.43
CA THR A 62 -3.41 17.31 7.58
C THR A 62 -2.75 18.25 6.58
N GLY A 63 -3.52 18.81 5.62
CA GLY A 63 -3.00 19.59 4.50
C GLY A 63 -2.14 18.77 3.54
N ALA A 64 -2.32 17.45 3.53
CA ALA A 64 -1.55 16.54 2.69
C ALA A 64 -2.10 16.45 1.27
N GLN A 65 -1.24 16.10 0.32
CA GLN A 65 -1.66 15.72 -1.03
C GLN A 65 -2.22 14.29 -1.01
N LEU A 66 -3.24 14.03 -1.84
CA LEU A 66 -3.83 12.69 -2.02
C LEU A 66 -3.76 12.27 -3.47
N PHE A 67 -3.24 11.06 -3.70
CA PHE A 67 -3.17 10.41 -5.01
C PHE A 67 -3.93 9.09 -4.94
N GLU A 68 -4.82 8.85 -5.91
CA GLU A 68 -5.72 7.70 -5.90
C GLU A 68 -5.65 6.91 -7.22
N LEU A 69 -5.72 5.59 -7.09
CA LEU A 69 -5.82 4.64 -8.20
C LEU A 69 -6.97 3.67 -7.91
N PRO A 70 -8.17 3.92 -8.48
CA PRO A 70 -9.28 2.99 -8.35
C PRO A 70 -9.00 1.69 -9.12
N PHE A 71 -9.34 0.55 -8.52
CA PHE A 71 -9.26 -0.76 -9.17
C PHE A 71 -10.61 -1.20 -9.72
N GLY A 72 -11.71 -0.85 -9.06
CA GLY A 72 -13.04 -1.18 -9.55
C GLY A 72 -14.14 -0.94 -8.51
N ARG A 73 -15.38 -1.02 -8.99
CA ARG A 73 -16.58 -0.97 -8.15
C ARG A 73 -16.57 -2.13 -7.17
N ALA A 74 -16.97 -1.90 -5.93
CA ALA A 74 -16.92 -2.91 -4.89
C ALA A 74 -18.18 -2.96 -4.03
N ARG A 75 -18.42 -4.11 -3.40
CA ARG A 75 -19.36 -4.34 -2.31
C ARG A 75 -18.59 -4.64 -1.04
N LEU A 76 -19.11 -4.21 0.09
CA LEU A 76 -18.49 -4.44 1.39
C LEU A 76 -19.17 -5.55 2.20
N ASP A 77 -20.36 -6.02 1.80
CA ASP A 77 -21.12 -7.04 2.48
C ASP A 77 -21.14 -8.36 1.67
N PRO A 78 -20.87 -9.52 2.28
CA PRO A 78 -20.37 -9.72 3.66
C PRO A 78 -18.89 -9.42 3.85
N TRP A 79 -18.13 -9.31 2.78
CA TRP A 79 -16.69 -9.06 2.73
C TRP A 79 -16.34 -8.07 1.63
N PRO A 80 -15.30 -7.22 1.79
CA PRO A 80 -14.83 -6.37 0.72
C PRO A 80 -14.48 -7.18 -0.53
N HIS A 81 -15.17 -6.95 -1.63
CA HIS A 81 -14.90 -7.61 -2.90
C HIS A 81 -15.32 -6.77 -4.10
N VAL A 82 -14.68 -7.01 -5.22
CA VAL A 82 -15.04 -6.40 -6.51
C VAL A 82 -15.83 -7.45 -7.33
N PRO A 83 -17.14 -7.29 -7.48
CA PRO A 83 -17.96 -8.24 -8.22
C PRO A 83 -17.75 -8.11 -9.73
N ARG A 84 -17.90 -9.21 -10.44
CA ARG A 84 -17.75 -9.25 -11.93
C ARG A 84 -18.82 -8.48 -12.69
N ASP A 85 -19.98 -8.29 -12.08
CA ASP A 85 -21.11 -7.55 -12.67
C ASP A 85 -20.90 -6.03 -12.65
N GLY A 86 -19.78 -5.54 -12.11
CA GLY A 86 -19.48 -4.14 -11.98
C GLY A 86 -20.35 -3.37 -10.98
N ASN A 87 -21.25 -4.06 -10.26
CA ASN A 87 -22.12 -3.44 -9.26
C ASN A 87 -21.39 -3.26 -7.93
N GLY A 88 -21.68 -2.17 -7.23
CA GLY A 88 -21.10 -1.89 -5.93
C GLY A 88 -21.61 -0.57 -5.38
N ALA A 89 -21.42 -0.36 -4.08
CA ALA A 89 -21.81 0.86 -3.38
C ALA A 89 -20.65 1.89 -3.29
N GLY A 90 -19.56 1.62 -3.99
CA GLY A 90 -18.38 2.47 -4.03
C GLY A 90 -17.25 1.82 -4.82
N THR A 91 -16.04 2.30 -4.63
CA THR A 91 -14.84 1.86 -5.33
C THR A 91 -13.76 1.47 -4.34
N VAL A 92 -13.06 0.38 -4.60
CA VAL A 92 -11.85 -0.01 -3.87
C VAL A 92 -10.62 0.27 -4.72
N GLY A 93 -9.53 0.73 -4.06
CA GLY A 93 -8.32 1.10 -4.79
C GLY A 93 -7.07 1.16 -3.93
N LEU A 94 -6.09 1.86 -4.45
CA LEU A 94 -4.85 2.25 -3.80
C LEU A 94 -4.86 3.77 -3.63
N ALA A 95 -4.42 4.26 -2.47
CA ALA A 95 -4.21 5.68 -2.23
C ALA A 95 -2.83 5.94 -1.64
N ILE A 96 -2.29 7.14 -1.89
CA ILE A 96 -1.08 7.65 -1.21
C ILE A 96 -1.41 9.03 -0.67
N ILE A 97 -1.23 9.19 0.64
CA ILE A 97 -1.33 10.47 1.35
C ILE A 97 0.10 10.96 1.58
N SER A 98 0.44 12.19 1.14
CA SER A 98 1.77 12.75 1.28
C SER A 98 1.75 14.15 1.90
N ARG A 99 2.44 14.31 3.03
CA ARG A 99 2.71 15.61 3.68
C ARG A 99 3.95 16.30 3.10
N VAL A 100 4.83 15.53 2.43
CA VAL A 100 5.94 16.12 1.68
C VAL A 100 5.49 16.44 0.26
N PRO A 101 6.06 17.45 -0.41
CA PRO A 101 5.70 17.74 -1.80
C PRO A 101 5.90 16.51 -2.68
N ALA A 102 4.89 16.22 -3.50
CA ALA A 102 4.88 15.03 -4.34
C ALA A 102 4.25 15.34 -5.70
N GLU A 103 4.77 14.69 -6.75
CA GLU A 103 4.25 14.78 -8.11
C GLU A 103 3.97 13.38 -8.67
N LEU A 104 2.78 13.20 -9.27
CA LEU A 104 2.41 11.94 -9.92
C LEU A 104 3.23 11.76 -11.21
N GLN A 105 4.09 10.76 -11.26
CA GLN A 105 4.86 10.38 -12.43
C GLN A 105 4.10 9.39 -13.32
N GLY A 106 3.28 8.53 -12.73
CA GLY A 106 2.49 7.59 -13.50
C GLY A 106 1.70 6.57 -12.69
N ARG A 107 0.89 5.81 -13.44
CA ARG A 107 0.16 4.64 -12.93
C ARG A 107 0.80 3.40 -13.53
N LEU A 108 1.14 2.43 -12.68
CA LEU A 108 1.81 1.19 -13.09
C LEU A 108 0.78 0.08 -13.23
N SER A 109 0.65 -0.48 -14.44
CA SER A 109 -0.18 -1.64 -14.71
C SER A 109 0.66 -2.90 -14.50
N VAL A 110 0.24 -3.77 -13.59
CA VAL A 110 0.88 -5.09 -13.41
C VAL A 110 0.15 -6.19 -14.20
N GLY A 111 -0.92 -5.83 -14.88
CA GLY A 111 -1.73 -6.67 -15.75
C GLY A 111 -2.54 -7.73 -15.00
N MET A 112 -3.60 -8.17 -15.63
CA MET A 112 -4.40 -9.30 -15.13
C MET A 112 -3.58 -10.59 -15.16
N VAL A 113 -3.86 -11.47 -14.23
CA VAL A 113 -3.33 -12.83 -14.20
C VAL A 113 -4.42 -13.78 -14.69
N ALA A 114 -4.04 -14.73 -15.57
CA ALA A 114 -5.00 -15.67 -16.13
C ALA A 114 -5.78 -16.41 -15.02
N ARG A 115 -7.10 -16.46 -15.16
CA ARG A 115 -8.04 -17.05 -14.19
C ARG A 115 -8.19 -16.28 -12.86
N ASP A 116 -7.56 -15.13 -12.71
CA ASP A 116 -7.81 -14.26 -11.57
C ASP A 116 -9.20 -13.63 -11.72
N PRO A 117 -10.13 -13.80 -10.75
CA PRO A 117 -11.44 -13.19 -10.82
C PRO A 117 -11.43 -11.70 -10.46
N THR A 118 -10.33 -11.19 -9.91
CA THR A 118 -10.25 -9.80 -9.46
C THR A 118 -9.88 -8.87 -10.62
N PRO A 119 -10.25 -7.58 -10.55
CA PRO A 119 -9.80 -6.60 -11.53
C PRO A 119 -8.30 -6.43 -11.48
N GLU A 120 -7.77 -5.78 -12.52
CA GLU A 120 -6.36 -5.48 -12.59
C GLU A 120 -5.92 -4.66 -11.37
N ARG A 121 -4.85 -5.12 -10.74
CA ARG A 121 -4.14 -4.41 -9.68
C ARG A 121 -3.03 -3.57 -10.29
N GLY A 122 -2.44 -2.68 -9.48
CA GLY A 122 -1.39 -1.80 -9.98
C GLY A 122 -0.68 -1.03 -8.89
N GLY A 123 -0.02 0.04 -9.32
CA GLY A 123 0.70 0.95 -8.44
C GLY A 123 0.62 2.40 -8.89
N LEU A 124 0.98 3.28 -7.97
CA LEU A 124 1.22 4.70 -8.20
C LEU A 124 2.71 4.98 -8.09
N HIS A 125 3.26 5.68 -9.07
CA HIS A 125 4.63 6.18 -9.04
C HIS A 125 4.58 7.69 -8.80
N LEU A 126 5.17 8.12 -7.68
CA LEU A 126 5.31 9.52 -7.29
C LEU A 126 6.80 9.90 -7.24
N LEU A 127 7.09 11.13 -7.56
CA LEU A 127 8.35 11.79 -7.22
C LEU A 127 8.11 12.65 -5.99
N LEU A 128 8.78 12.32 -4.89
CA LEU A 128 8.73 13.08 -3.64
C LEU A 128 9.89 14.07 -3.58
N ASP A 129 9.66 15.25 -3.00
CA ASP A 129 10.73 16.13 -2.56
C ASP A 129 10.96 15.95 -1.05
N VAL A 130 12.05 15.31 -0.69
CA VAL A 130 12.41 15.07 0.71
C VAL A 130 13.57 16.01 1.08
N GLY A 131 13.23 17.21 1.52
CA GLY A 131 14.21 18.23 1.91
C GLY A 131 15.16 18.62 0.77
N GLY A 132 14.63 18.80 -0.44
CA GLY A 132 15.35 19.14 -1.65
C GLY A 132 15.96 17.94 -2.39
N THR A 133 15.75 16.72 -1.90
CA THR A 133 16.23 15.50 -2.55
C THR A 133 15.06 14.78 -3.23
N PRO A 134 15.09 14.58 -4.57
CA PRO A 134 14.05 13.84 -5.26
C PRO A 134 14.15 12.34 -4.97
N VAL A 135 13.03 11.74 -4.58
CA VAL A 135 12.91 10.33 -4.22
C VAL A 135 11.75 9.70 -4.99
N ASP A 136 12.00 8.62 -5.70
CA ASP A 136 10.94 7.84 -6.32
C ASP A 136 10.20 7.00 -5.28
N LEU A 137 8.88 7.15 -5.20
CA LEU A 137 8.01 6.29 -4.42
C LEU A 137 7.08 5.51 -5.33
N VAL A 138 7.12 4.19 -5.23
CA VAL A 138 6.15 3.31 -5.89
C VAL A 138 5.29 2.63 -4.82
N GLY A 139 4.02 3.04 -4.74
CA GLY A 139 3.02 2.39 -3.92
C GLY A 139 2.29 1.31 -4.71
N VAL A 140 2.08 0.12 -4.14
CA VAL A 140 1.50 -1.03 -4.85
C VAL A 140 0.47 -1.79 -4.04
N HIS A 141 -0.45 -2.45 -4.76
CA HIS A 141 -1.26 -3.54 -4.23
C HIS A 141 -1.38 -4.64 -5.30
N LEU A 142 -0.85 -5.83 -5.03
CA LEU A 142 -0.83 -6.95 -5.96
C LEU A 142 -1.96 -7.95 -5.67
N THR A 143 -2.23 -8.86 -6.61
CA THR A 143 -3.28 -9.88 -6.43
C THR A 143 -2.95 -10.87 -5.33
N SER A 144 -4.00 -11.33 -4.60
CA SER A 144 -3.90 -12.38 -3.56
C SER A 144 -4.51 -13.72 -4.00
N ARG A 145 -5.22 -13.74 -5.13
CA ARG A 145 -6.16 -14.83 -5.43
C ARG A 145 -5.52 -16.13 -5.89
N LEU A 146 -4.34 -16.06 -6.48
CA LEU A 146 -3.67 -17.21 -7.07
C LEU A 146 -2.22 -17.27 -6.58
N PRO A 147 -1.70 -18.41 -6.17
CA PRO A 147 -0.34 -18.49 -5.63
C PRO A 147 0.75 -18.10 -6.64
N TYR A 148 0.47 -18.19 -7.94
CA TYR A 148 1.37 -17.74 -9.01
C TYR A 148 1.13 -16.27 -9.44
N GLY A 149 0.04 -15.66 -9.00
CA GLY A 149 -0.32 -14.28 -9.34
C GLY A 149 0.71 -13.27 -8.91
N PRO A 150 1.03 -13.16 -7.61
CA PRO A 150 2.02 -12.22 -7.12
C PRO A 150 3.40 -12.36 -7.78
N PRO A 151 3.99 -13.54 -7.97
CA PRO A 151 5.25 -13.70 -8.70
C PRO A 151 5.24 -13.14 -10.13
N ILE A 152 4.15 -13.32 -10.86
CA ILE A 152 4.01 -12.78 -12.22
C ILE A 152 3.95 -11.25 -12.15
N GLN A 153 3.13 -10.70 -11.25
CA GLN A 153 2.97 -9.26 -11.09
C GLN A 153 4.24 -8.59 -10.56
N LEU A 154 4.98 -9.21 -9.63
CA LEU A 154 6.28 -8.72 -9.15
C LEU A 154 7.31 -8.60 -10.28
N ARG A 155 7.39 -9.59 -11.20
CA ARG A 155 8.26 -9.49 -12.37
C ARG A 155 7.86 -8.38 -13.33
N ARG A 156 6.55 -8.18 -13.54
CA ARG A 156 6.04 -7.09 -14.40
C ARG A 156 6.30 -5.73 -13.77
N LEU A 157 6.08 -5.60 -12.46
CA LEU A 157 6.36 -4.40 -11.69
C LEU A 157 7.84 -4.03 -11.76
N HIS A 158 8.74 -4.99 -11.52
CA HIS A 158 10.19 -4.76 -11.55
C HIS A 158 10.66 -4.10 -12.86
N ARG A 159 10.07 -4.48 -13.99
CA ARG A 159 10.41 -3.91 -15.32
C ARG A 159 9.96 -2.47 -15.52
N GLN A 160 9.08 -1.98 -14.67
CA GLN A 160 8.51 -0.63 -14.74
C GLN A 160 9.07 0.29 -13.66
N LEU A 161 9.87 -0.25 -12.71
CA LEU A 161 10.46 0.59 -11.67
C LEU A 161 11.48 1.55 -12.27
N PRO A 162 11.53 2.81 -11.79
CA PRO A 162 12.53 3.77 -12.24
C PRO A 162 13.95 3.21 -12.01
N ASP A 163 14.87 3.43 -12.95
CA ASP A 163 16.24 2.91 -12.91
C ASP A 163 17.28 3.97 -13.34
N ASP A 164 17.05 5.19 -12.91
CA ASP A 164 17.90 6.37 -13.21
C ASP A 164 18.91 6.69 -12.11
N GLY A 165 19.08 5.79 -11.14
CA GLY A 165 20.02 5.95 -10.04
C GLY A 165 19.52 6.80 -8.87
N ARG A 166 18.34 7.41 -8.95
CA ARG A 166 17.74 8.15 -7.82
C ARG A 166 17.43 7.23 -6.64
N PRO A 167 17.42 7.79 -5.40
CA PRO A 167 16.84 7.13 -4.26
C PRO A 167 15.41 6.65 -4.55
N ALA A 168 15.08 5.40 -4.23
CA ALA A 168 13.77 4.87 -4.56
C ALA A 168 13.21 3.97 -3.45
N ILE A 169 11.88 4.05 -3.27
CA ILE A 169 11.10 3.31 -2.29
C ILE A 169 10.00 2.54 -3.03
N LEU A 170 9.84 1.26 -2.71
CA LEU A 170 8.68 0.45 -3.07
C LEU A 170 7.95 0.08 -1.79
N ALA A 171 6.67 0.42 -1.68
CA ALA A 171 5.88 0.13 -0.49
C ALA A 171 4.49 -0.41 -0.85
N GLY A 172 3.99 -1.38 -0.09
CA GLY A 172 2.64 -1.89 -0.27
C GLY A 172 2.47 -3.35 0.08
N ASP A 173 1.24 -3.80 -0.15
CA ASP A 173 0.85 -5.20 -0.07
C ASP A 173 1.24 -5.90 -1.39
N CYS A 174 2.33 -6.65 -1.33
CA CYS A 174 2.80 -7.45 -2.45
C CYS A 174 2.10 -8.81 -2.54
N ASN A 175 1.27 -9.18 -1.57
CA ASN A 175 0.66 -10.51 -1.45
C ASN A 175 1.67 -11.65 -1.66
N PHE A 176 2.93 -11.39 -1.35
CA PHE A 176 4.03 -12.33 -1.47
C PHE A 176 4.93 -12.28 -0.23
N TRP A 177 5.30 -13.44 0.24
CA TRP A 177 5.94 -13.60 1.55
C TRP A 177 7.38 -13.06 1.63
N GLY A 178 7.71 -12.58 2.80
CA GLY A 178 8.90 -11.98 3.31
C GLY A 178 10.20 -12.24 2.71
N PRO A 179 11.16 -13.11 2.89
CA PRO A 179 12.42 -13.01 2.16
C PRO A 179 12.30 -13.19 0.64
N GLY A 180 11.28 -13.94 0.19
CA GLY A 180 11.08 -14.24 -1.22
C GLY A 180 10.80 -13.02 -2.10
N VAL A 181 10.15 -11.97 -1.58
CA VAL A 181 9.87 -10.75 -2.36
C VAL A 181 11.16 -10.13 -2.90
N GLN A 182 12.24 -10.19 -2.14
CA GLN A 182 13.52 -9.56 -2.48
C GLN A 182 14.19 -10.20 -3.71
N THR A 183 13.88 -11.47 -4.02
CA THR A 183 14.44 -12.15 -5.20
C THR A 183 13.94 -11.54 -6.52
N PHE A 184 12.83 -10.81 -6.50
CA PHE A 184 12.30 -10.10 -7.65
C PHE A 184 12.90 -8.69 -7.83
N PHE A 185 13.59 -8.17 -6.80
CA PHE A 185 14.11 -6.81 -6.78
C PHE A 185 15.60 -6.79 -6.44
N PRO A 186 16.48 -7.18 -7.40
CA PRO A 186 17.93 -7.09 -7.21
C PRO A 186 18.36 -5.66 -6.86
N GLY A 187 19.28 -5.52 -5.89
CA GLY A 187 19.76 -4.21 -5.44
C GLY A 187 18.84 -3.49 -4.44
N TRP A 188 17.60 -3.96 -4.24
CA TRP A 188 16.72 -3.41 -3.24
C TRP A 188 16.93 -4.08 -1.87
N LYS A 189 16.71 -3.34 -0.79
CA LYS A 189 16.82 -3.82 0.59
C LYS A 189 15.49 -3.73 1.29
N ARG A 190 15.07 -4.82 1.94
CA ARG A 190 13.89 -4.79 2.83
C ARG A 190 14.22 -4.04 4.10
N THR A 191 13.37 -3.08 4.49
CA THR A 191 13.52 -2.31 5.73
C THR A 191 12.79 -3.00 6.89
N VAL A 192 11.54 -3.41 6.67
CA VAL A 192 10.70 -4.04 7.70
C VAL A 192 10.90 -5.55 7.71
N ARG A 193 10.99 -6.11 8.92
CA ARG A 193 10.96 -7.56 9.17
C ARG A 193 9.91 -7.85 10.23
N GLY A 194 9.00 -8.77 9.95
CA GLY A 194 7.92 -9.15 10.86
C GLY A 194 6.69 -9.63 10.11
N ARG A 195 5.81 -10.31 10.81
CA ARG A 195 4.61 -10.90 10.23
C ARG A 195 3.48 -9.86 10.23
N THR A 196 2.84 -9.65 9.11
CA THR A 196 1.79 -8.63 8.94
C THR A 196 0.41 -9.23 8.80
N TRP A 197 0.29 -10.49 8.34
CA TRP A 197 -0.99 -11.11 8.05
C TRP A 197 -1.09 -12.55 8.57
N PRO A 198 -2.28 -13.00 8.99
CA PRO A 198 -3.45 -12.18 9.38
C PRO A 198 -3.19 -11.44 10.70
N ALA A 199 -3.75 -10.23 10.87
CA ALA A 199 -3.41 -9.34 11.99
C ALA A 199 -3.65 -9.95 13.36
N SER A 200 -4.69 -10.78 13.53
CA SER A 200 -5.05 -11.43 14.80
C SER A 200 -4.06 -12.52 15.23
N ARG A 201 -3.50 -13.26 14.26
CA ARG A 201 -2.52 -14.35 14.51
C ARG A 201 -1.51 -14.40 13.35
N PRO A 202 -0.58 -13.44 13.29
CA PRO A 202 0.25 -13.26 12.11
C PRO A 202 1.23 -14.41 11.91
N HIS A 203 1.23 -14.95 10.68
CA HIS A 203 2.17 -15.99 10.26
C HIS A 203 2.97 -15.64 9.00
N SER A 204 2.51 -14.65 8.21
CA SER A 204 3.16 -14.24 6.97
C SER A 204 3.48 -12.74 6.98
N GLN A 205 4.58 -12.35 6.35
CA GLN A 205 4.85 -10.97 5.99
C GLN A 205 4.55 -10.80 4.51
N ILE A 206 3.53 -10.04 4.15
CA ILE A 206 3.12 -9.77 2.78
C ILE A 206 3.11 -8.28 2.44
N ASP A 207 3.18 -7.43 3.48
CA ASP A 207 3.33 -6.00 3.38
C ASP A 207 4.80 -5.61 3.51
N HIS A 208 5.29 -4.79 2.57
CA HIS A 208 6.72 -4.51 2.44
C HIS A 208 7.01 -3.02 2.25
N ILE A 209 8.19 -2.63 2.74
CA ILE A 209 8.89 -1.41 2.36
C ILE A 209 10.29 -1.82 1.92
N LEU A 210 10.61 -1.61 0.64
CA LEU A 210 11.93 -1.86 0.07
C LEU A 210 12.53 -0.52 -0.37
N VAL A 211 13.83 -0.41 -0.23
CA VAL A 211 14.58 0.81 -0.57
C VAL A 211 15.82 0.49 -1.38
N ARG A 212 16.29 1.47 -2.19
CA ARG A 212 17.56 1.40 -2.90
C ARG A 212 18.22 2.77 -3.06
N ASN A 213 19.43 2.79 -3.60
CA ASN A 213 20.17 3.99 -4.03
C ASN A 213 20.29 5.04 -2.91
N GLY A 214 21.11 4.75 -1.88
CA GLY A 214 21.44 5.73 -0.86
C GLY A 214 20.40 5.91 0.25
N ILE A 215 19.32 5.11 0.26
CA ILE A 215 18.37 5.13 1.38
C ILE A 215 18.77 4.12 2.44
N VAL A 216 18.85 4.57 3.68
CA VAL A 216 19.14 3.75 4.86
C VAL A 216 17.96 3.77 5.82
N SER A 217 17.54 2.60 6.30
CA SER A 217 16.52 2.50 7.35
C SER A 217 17.13 2.83 8.71
N VAL A 218 16.62 3.87 9.36
CA VAL A 218 16.99 4.27 10.74
C VAL A 218 16.22 3.42 11.73
N SER A 219 14.92 3.28 11.51
CA SER A 219 14.03 2.41 12.28
C SER A 219 12.96 1.84 11.38
N ALA A 220 12.54 0.62 11.64
CA ALA A 220 11.44 0.02 10.90
C ALA A 220 10.78 -1.11 11.70
N GLY A 221 9.48 -1.29 11.53
CA GLY A 221 8.74 -2.32 12.23
C GLY A 221 7.31 -2.52 11.72
N VAL A 222 6.73 -3.60 12.23
CA VAL A 222 5.31 -3.89 12.11
C VAL A 222 4.60 -3.25 13.30
N LEU A 223 3.56 -2.47 13.03
CA LEU A 223 2.76 -1.83 14.07
C LEU A 223 1.72 -2.82 14.67
N PRO A 224 1.14 -2.50 15.81
CA PRO A 224 0.04 -3.29 16.38
C PRO A 224 -1.14 -3.45 15.43
N ALA A 225 -1.97 -4.47 15.65
CA ALA A 225 -3.24 -4.63 14.95
C ALA A 225 -4.21 -3.50 15.32
N VAL A 226 -4.86 -2.91 14.32
CA VAL A 226 -5.68 -1.70 14.48
C VAL A 226 -7.08 -1.81 13.86
N GLY A 227 -7.55 -3.03 13.58
CA GLY A 227 -8.89 -3.29 13.00
C GLY A 227 -8.84 -4.11 11.73
N SER A 228 -8.00 -3.78 10.77
CA SER A 228 -7.82 -4.54 9.52
C SER A 228 -7.35 -5.98 9.77
N ASP A 229 -7.47 -6.84 8.77
CA ASP A 229 -6.84 -8.16 8.75
C ASP A 229 -5.32 -8.10 8.46
N HIS A 230 -4.79 -6.92 8.13
CA HIS A 230 -3.36 -6.65 8.05
C HIS A 230 -2.87 -5.80 9.23
N ARG A 231 -1.59 -5.94 9.58
CA ARG A 231 -0.88 -5.03 10.47
C ARG A 231 -0.13 -4.00 9.64
N PRO A 232 -0.21 -2.71 9.99
CA PRO A 232 0.57 -1.68 9.30
C PRO A 232 2.07 -1.91 9.44
N VAL A 233 2.83 -1.44 8.47
CA VAL A 233 4.29 -1.37 8.53
C VAL A 233 4.74 0.09 8.44
N ARG A 234 5.79 0.46 9.21
CA ARG A 234 6.36 1.81 9.22
C ARG A 234 7.88 1.75 9.21
N ALA A 235 8.50 2.71 8.51
CA ALA A 235 9.94 2.89 8.50
C ALA A 235 10.30 4.38 8.53
N THR A 236 11.32 4.75 9.31
CA THR A 236 12.03 6.02 9.20
C THR A 236 13.27 5.79 8.34
N LEU A 237 13.35 6.53 7.26
CA LEU A 237 14.34 6.39 6.20
C LEU A 237 15.22 7.65 6.15
N ARG A 238 16.53 7.48 6.05
CA ARG A 238 17.51 8.56 5.89
C ARG A 238 18.09 8.50 4.50
N LEU A 239 18.15 9.65 3.86
CA LEU A 239 18.76 9.83 2.54
C LEU A 239 20.24 10.17 2.71
N SER A 240 21.12 9.46 2.00
CA SER A 240 22.59 9.68 2.02
C SER A 240 23.04 10.51 0.84
#